data_c7160d3cdb85b105b37d3b9f225b3389
#
_entry.id   c7160d3cdb85b105b37d3b9f225b3389
#
_cell.length_a   1.000
_cell.length_b   1.000
_cell.length_c   1.000
_cell.angle_alpha   90.00
_cell.angle_beta   90.00
_cell.angle_gamma   90.00
#
_symmetry.space_group_name_H-M   'P 1'
#
loop_
_entity.id
_entity.type
_entity.pdbx_description
1 polymer ?
#
loop_
_entity_poly.entity_id
_entity_poly.type
_entity_poly.pdbx_seq_one_letter_code
_entity_poly.pdbx_strand_id
1 'polypeptide(L)'
;YIILSGDQLYHMDLAEFLKKHQESGADITIACTAVNRADASGFGILKADKTNKITEFMEKPGSTKDISEWIIPDETRTPGAVKGKDYLASMGIYIFNANVMEECLNNTLTDFGKEIIPEGIKKYAVNAYVYDGYWEDIGTIRSFYDATLDLTGITPKFNFYDEDAPIYTHNRNLPSSKVNMATLDQVTTSEGCVITNATIKRSVIGIRSIIESGSYLEGVICMGADCYETDSEKADNATKKIPNIGIGERCVIRRSIIDKNARIGKDVSIGMGKIPEDGDYGWYHVVDGIYVITKNACVPDGTVI
;
A
#
# COMPACT_ATOMS: atom_id res chain seq x y z
N TYR A 1 -17.51 0.26 18.39
CA TYR A 1 -16.88 -0.43 17.27
C TYR A 1 -15.80 0.45 16.67
N ILE A 2 -14.64 -0.15 16.38
CA ILE A 2 -13.57 0.49 15.60
C ILE A 2 -13.54 -0.19 14.24
N ILE A 3 -13.60 0.61 13.17
CA ILE A 3 -13.51 0.14 11.78
C ILE A 3 -12.21 0.66 11.20
N LEU A 4 -11.42 -0.23 10.63
CA LEU A 4 -10.14 0.08 10.00
C LEU A 4 -10.21 -0.26 8.52
N SER A 5 -9.66 0.60 7.66
CA SER A 5 -9.44 0.27 6.25
C SER A 5 -8.35 -0.79 6.10
N GLY A 6 -8.50 -1.70 5.13
CA GLY A 6 -7.61 -2.84 4.95
C GLY A 6 -6.41 -2.59 4.01
N ASP A 7 -6.36 -1.43 3.35
CA ASP A 7 -5.41 -1.08 2.29
C ASP A 7 -4.70 0.27 2.54
N GLN A 8 -4.29 0.49 3.78
CA GLN A 8 -3.66 1.75 4.19
C GLN A 8 -2.41 1.48 5.03
N LEU A 9 -1.43 2.37 4.92
CA LEU A 9 -0.20 2.34 5.69
C LEU A 9 -0.21 3.51 6.69
N TYR A 10 -0.24 3.20 7.98
CA TYR A 10 -0.23 4.17 9.07
C TYR A 10 0.25 3.55 10.38
N HIS A 11 0.60 4.38 11.33
CA HIS A 11 1.06 3.97 12.66
C HIS A 11 0.34 4.83 13.72
N MET A 12 -0.94 4.53 13.94
CA MET A 12 -1.82 5.27 14.85
C MET A 12 -1.99 4.53 16.16
N ASP A 13 -1.88 5.24 17.29
CA ASP A 13 -2.29 4.72 18.59
C ASP A 13 -3.83 4.67 18.66
N LEU A 14 -4.38 3.46 18.52
CA LEU A 14 -5.82 3.24 18.56
C LEU A 14 -6.39 3.45 19.98
N ALA A 15 -5.58 3.33 21.03
CA ALA A 15 -6.05 3.61 22.40
C ALA A 15 -6.22 5.11 22.61
N GLU A 16 -5.31 5.93 22.08
CA GLU A 16 -5.47 7.38 22.09
C GLU A 16 -6.68 7.81 21.24
N PHE A 17 -6.85 7.24 20.06
CA PHE A 17 -8.00 7.51 19.21
C PHE A 17 -9.32 7.19 19.92
N LEU A 18 -9.43 6.04 20.60
CA LEU A 18 -10.58 5.67 21.39
C LEU A 18 -10.79 6.64 22.56
N LYS A 19 -9.74 7.02 23.27
CA LYS A 19 -9.82 8.00 24.36
C LYS A 19 -10.37 9.34 23.88
N LYS A 20 -9.90 9.84 22.73
CA LYS A 20 -10.41 11.08 22.14
C LYS A 20 -11.88 10.98 21.74
N HIS A 21 -12.33 9.84 21.22
CA HIS A 21 -13.73 9.60 20.96
C HIS A 21 -14.57 9.71 22.24
N GLN A 22 -14.14 9.07 23.33
CA GLN A 22 -14.82 9.12 24.62
C GLN A 22 -14.83 10.53 25.24
N GLU A 23 -13.71 11.24 25.18
CA GLU A 23 -13.60 12.62 25.68
C GLU A 23 -14.49 13.61 24.92
N SER A 24 -14.67 13.40 23.62
CA SER A 24 -15.52 14.26 22.78
C SER A 24 -17.00 14.09 23.03
N GLY A 25 -17.43 12.95 23.57
CA GLY A 25 -18.84 12.58 23.71
C GLY A 25 -19.56 12.43 22.37
N ALA A 26 -18.83 12.26 21.28
CA ALA A 26 -19.42 12.06 19.95
C ALA A 26 -20.02 10.66 19.81
N ASP A 27 -21.00 10.52 18.94
CA ASP A 27 -21.59 9.24 18.54
C ASP A 27 -20.72 8.49 17.54
N ILE A 28 -20.07 9.26 16.66
CA ILE A 28 -19.16 8.78 15.63
C ILE A 28 -17.90 9.64 15.65
N THR A 29 -16.72 9.06 15.52
CA THR A 29 -15.47 9.78 15.28
C THR A 29 -14.81 9.26 14.03
N ILE A 30 -14.40 10.19 13.14
CA ILE A 30 -13.71 9.88 11.88
C ILE A 30 -12.25 10.31 12.01
N ALA A 31 -11.31 9.38 11.84
CA ALA A 31 -9.93 9.75 11.68
C ALA A 31 -9.71 10.42 10.32
N CYS A 32 -9.04 11.55 10.33
CA CYS A 32 -8.75 12.34 9.13
C CYS A 32 -7.33 12.90 9.19
N THR A 33 -6.79 13.18 8.03
CA THR A 33 -5.48 13.82 7.88
C THR A 33 -5.57 15.03 6.96
N ALA A 34 -4.64 15.97 7.12
CA ALA A 34 -4.59 17.14 6.26
C ALA A 34 -3.91 16.81 4.93
N VAL A 35 -4.55 17.14 3.82
CA VAL A 35 -4.07 16.90 2.45
C VAL A 35 -4.07 18.18 1.62
N ASN A 36 -3.28 18.19 0.54
CA ASN A 36 -3.31 19.28 -0.43
C ASN A 36 -4.53 19.18 -1.37
N ARG A 37 -4.73 20.19 -2.22
CA ARG A 37 -5.88 20.23 -3.15
C ARG A 37 -5.87 19.10 -4.18
N ALA A 38 -4.69 18.69 -4.64
CA ALA A 38 -4.59 17.64 -5.66
C ALA A 38 -5.01 16.28 -5.07
N ASP A 39 -4.48 15.93 -3.90
CA ASP A 39 -4.79 14.68 -3.18
C ASP A 39 -6.26 14.64 -2.73
N ALA A 40 -6.82 15.79 -2.31
CA ALA A 40 -8.22 15.91 -1.91
C ALA A 40 -9.21 15.45 -2.99
N SER A 41 -8.81 15.45 -4.26
CA SER A 41 -9.66 15.01 -5.37
C SER A 41 -10.05 13.52 -5.30
N GLY A 42 -9.20 12.70 -4.70
CA GLY A 42 -9.35 11.23 -4.64
C GLY A 42 -9.91 10.70 -3.32
N PHE A 43 -10.09 11.55 -2.30
CA PHE A 43 -10.53 11.15 -0.97
C PHE A 43 -11.91 11.67 -0.59
N GLY A 44 -12.52 11.08 0.42
CA GLY A 44 -13.65 11.67 1.11
C GLY A 44 -13.19 12.88 1.91
N ILE A 45 -13.74 14.07 1.63
CA ILE A 45 -13.34 15.33 2.26
C ILE A 45 -14.37 15.74 3.31
N LEU A 46 -13.85 16.19 4.44
CA LEU A 46 -14.63 16.58 5.61
C LEU A 46 -14.63 18.09 5.78
N LYS A 47 -15.80 18.64 6.11
CA LYS A 47 -15.92 20.02 6.60
C LYS A 47 -16.17 19.95 8.11
N ALA A 48 -15.27 20.52 8.87
CA ALA A 48 -15.37 20.56 10.32
C ALA A 48 -15.39 22.01 10.82
N ASP A 49 -16.13 22.24 11.90
CA ASP A 49 -16.12 23.52 12.58
C ASP A 49 -14.91 23.64 13.54
N LYS A 50 -14.77 24.78 14.22
CA LYS A 50 -13.69 25.04 15.19
C LYS A 50 -13.69 24.17 16.44
N THR A 51 -14.68 23.33 16.62
CA THR A 51 -14.72 22.32 17.68
C THR A 51 -14.40 20.93 17.19
N ASN A 52 -13.98 20.78 15.93
CA ASN A 52 -13.78 19.53 15.22
C ASN A 52 -15.08 18.74 14.97
N LYS A 53 -16.26 19.37 15.13
CA LYS A 53 -17.51 18.73 14.75
C LYS A 53 -17.64 18.73 13.23
N ILE A 54 -17.88 17.57 12.66
CA ILE A 54 -18.07 17.39 11.22
C ILE A 54 -19.49 17.83 10.86
N THR A 55 -19.58 18.76 9.92
CA THR A 55 -20.85 19.33 9.44
C THR A 55 -21.24 18.79 8.07
N GLU A 56 -20.27 18.49 7.23
CA GLU A 56 -20.48 18.00 5.88
C GLU A 56 -19.41 16.98 5.50
N PHE A 57 -19.77 16.06 4.60
CA PHE A 57 -18.87 15.07 4.01
C PHE A 57 -19.09 15.03 2.49
N MET A 58 -18.00 14.93 1.73
CA MET A 58 -18.05 14.85 0.29
C MET A 58 -17.12 13.77 -0.21
N GLU A 59 -17.66 12.70 -0.76
CA GLU A 59 -16.87 11.61 -1.32
C GLU A 59 -16.31 11.98 -2.68
N LYS A 60 -14.97 11.91 -2.80
CA LYS A 60 -14.20 12.06 -4.04
C LYS A 60 -14.66 13.20 -4.94
N PRO A 61 -14.45 14.45 -4.55
CA PRO A 61 -14.95 15.63 -5.30
C PRO A 61 -14.38 15.75 -6.72
N GLY A 62 -13.28 15.04 -7.02
CA GLY A 62 -12.57 15.18 -8.28
C GLY A 62 -11.78 16.49 -8.36
N SER A 63 -11.11 16.70 -9.49
CA SER A 63 -10.24 17.86 -9.71
C SER A 63 -11.00 19.14 -10.04
N THR A 64 -12.22 19.03 -10.60
CA THR A 64 -12.98 20.15 -11.16
C THR A 64 -13.96 20.80 -10.17
N LYS A 65 -14.37 20.07 -9.12
CA LYS A 65 -15.33 20.60 -8.14
C LYS A 65 -14.67 21.66 -7.26
N ASP A 66 -15.33 22.79 -7.07
CA ASP A 66 -14.90 23.81 -6.12
C ASP A 66 -15.12 23.32 -4.68
N ILE A 67 -14.04 23.27 -3.90
CA ILE A 67 -14.03 22.92 -2.48
C ILE A 67 -13.38 24.02 -1.63
N SER A 68 -13.30 25.25 -2.11
CA SER A 68 -12.68 26.38 -1.39
C SER A 68 -13.29 26.63 -0.02
N GLU A 69 -14.59 26.35 0.15
CA GLU A 69 -15.28 26.46 1.44
C GLU A 69 -15.00 25.32 2.41
N TRP A 70 -14.20 24.33 2.00
CA TRP A 70 -13.84 23.14 2.80
C TRP A 70 -12.44 23.24 3.40
N ILE A 71 -11.84 24.43 3.34
CA ILE A 71 -10.53 24.70 3.93
C ILE A 71 -10.62 24.58 5.45
N ILE A 72 -9.62 23.92 6.04
CA ILE A 72 -9.48 23.76 7.49
C ILE A 72 -9.42 25.15 8.13
N PRO A 73 -10.27 25.46 9.11
CA PRO A 73 -10.18 26.73 9.84
C PRO A 73 -8.82 26.87 10.54
N ASP A 74 -8.25 28.06 10.51
CA ASP A 74 -6.90 28.30 11.10
C ASP A 74 -6.84 27.94 12.59
N GLU A 75 -7.97 28.09 13.31
CA GLU A 75 -8.07 27.78 14.73
C GLU A 75 -8.02 26.28 15.05
N THR A 76 -8.31 25.41 14.06
CA THR A 76 -8.30 23.94 14.23
C THR A 76 -7.06 23.29 13.64
N ARG A 77 -6.18 24.06 13.00
CA ARG A 77 -4.92 23.55 12.47
C ARG A 77 -4.01 23.05 13.58
N THR A 78 -3.47 21.87 13.43
CA THR A 78 -2.46 21.32 14.35
C THR A 78 -1.23 22.22 14.36
N PRO A 79 -0.64 22.52 15.53
CA PRO A 79 0.63 23.22 15.59
C PRO A 79 1.70 22.49 14.77
N GLY A 80 2.32 23.18 13.80
CA GLY A 80 3.27 22.57 12.88
C GLY A 80 2.66 22.00 11.58
N ALA A 81 1.37 22.23 11.33
CA ALA A 81 0.71 21.80 10.09
C ALA A 81 1.50 22.21 8.85
N VAL A 82 1.65 21.27 7.92
CA VAL A 82 2.41 21.48 6.67
C VAL A 82 1.66 22.48 5.80
N LYS A 83 2.35 23.54 5.38
CA LYS A 83 1.80 24.56 4.48
C LYS A 83 1.32 23.92 3.17
N GLY A 84 0.09 24.27 2.75
CA GLY A 84 -0.52 23.75 1.53
C GLY A 84 -1.33 22.47 1.71
N LYS A 85 -1.36 21.90 2.93
CA LYS A 85 -2.30 20.85 3.31
C LYS A 85 -3.52 21.50 3.97
N ASP A 86 -4.50 21.86 3.16
CA ASP A 86 -5.59 22.74 3.58
C ASP A 86 -6.95 22.05 3.70
N TYR A 87 -7.02 20.74 3.41
CA TYR A 87 -8.27 19.99 3.42
C TYR A 87 -8.17 18.77 4.35
N LEU A 88 -9.26 18.45 5.07
CA LEU A 88 -9.34 17.23 5.87
C LEU A 88 -9.82 16.07 4.99
N ALA A 89 -8.99 15.07 4.80
CA ALA A 89 -9.33 13.82 4.14
C ALA A 89 -9.68 12.74 5.15
N SER A 90 -10.77 12.03 4.93
CA SER A 90 -11.11 10.82 5.68
C SER A 90 -10.08 9.73 5.43
N MET A 91 -9.59 9.13 6.50
CA MET A 91 -8.68 7.98 6.43
C MET A 91 -9.42 6.65 6.28
N GLY A 92 -10.78 6.65 6.21
CA GLY A 92 -11.55 5.40 6.21
C GLY A 92 -11.47 4.63 7.53
N ILE A 93 -11.13 5.32 8.61
CA ILE A 93 -10.99 4.78 9.96
C ILE A 93 -12.03 5.46 10.85
N TYR A 94 -12.87 4.66 11.51
CA TYR A 94 -14.02 5.18 12.23
C TYR A 94 -14.15 4.55 13.61
N ILE A 95 -14.70 5.32 14.57
CA ILE A 95 -15.23 4.77 15.82
C ILE A 95 -16.74 5.10 15.87
N PHE A 96 -17.53 4.12 16.20
CA PHE A 96 -18.97 4.25 16.44
C PHE A 96 -19.33 3.78 17.84
N ASN A 97 -20.22 4.49 18.52
CA ASN A 97 -20.93 3.92 19.64
C ASN A 97 -21.74 2.69 19.18
N ALA A 98 -21.87 1.66 20.02
CA ALA A 98 -22.46 0.38 19.63
C ALA A 98 -23.90 0.51 19.10
N ASN A 99 -24.75 1.21 19.83
CA ASN A 99 -26.14 1.47 19.43
C ASN A 99 -26.24 2.26 18.13
N VAL A 100 -25.36 3.26 17.94
CA VAL A 100 -25.31 4.08 16.71
C VAL A 100 -24.90 3.25 15.50
N MET A 101 -23.92 2.36 15.66
CA MET A 101 -23.50 1.44 14.60
C MET A 101 -24.64 0.51 14.17
N GLU A 102 -25.35 -0.09 15.14
CA GLU A 102 -26.49 -0.96 14.86
C GLU A 102 -27.60 -0.21 14.11
N GLU A 103 -27.92 1.02 14.52
CA GLU A 103 -28.90 1.86 13.82
C GLU A 103 -28.44 2.25 12.42
N CYS A 104 -27.17 2.65 12.26
CA CYS A 104 -26.59 3.02 10.97
C CYS A 104 -26.55 1.87 9.97
N LEU A 105 -26.50 0.63 10.41
CA LEU A 105 -26.49 -0.57 9.56
C LEU A 105 -27.86 -1.24 9.39
N ASN A 106 -28.89 -0.78 10.10
CA ASN A 106 -30.25 -1.32 9.95
C ASN A 106 -30.96 -0.76 8.68
N ASN A 107 -30.32 -0.96 7.55
CA ASN A 107 -30.82 -0.51 6.24
C ASN A 107 -30.14 -1.35 5.12
N THR A 108 -30.26 -0.95 3.85
CA THR A 108 -29.67 -1.60 2.69
C THR A 108 -28.46 -0.89 2.13
N LEU A 109 -27.92 0.11 2.84
CA LEU A 109 -26.75 0.88 2.41
C LEU A 109 -25.49 0.02 2.55
N THR A 110 -24.55 0.17 1.62
CA THR A 110 -23.37 -0.69 1.51
C THR A 110 -22.03 0.04 1.58
N ASP A 111 -22.04 1.38 1.45
CA ASP A 111 -20.82 2.18 1.38
C ASP A 111 -20.77 3.19 2.53
N PHE A 112 -19.73 3.07 3.38
CA PHE A 112 -19.55 3.97 4.51
C PHE A 112 -19.37 5.44 4.08
N GLY A 113 -18.53 5.69 3.09
CA GLY A 113 -18.18 7.04 2.65
C GLY A 113 -19.30 7.73 1.85
N LYS A 114 -19.95 7.00 0.96
CA LYS A 114 -20.99 7.58 0.08
C LYS A 114 -22.35 7.68 0.72
N GLU A 115 -22.66 6.78 1.64
CA GLU A 115 -24.03 6.60 2.11
C GLU A 115 -24.16 6.72 3.63
N ILE A 116 -23.45 5.87 4.40
CA ILE A 116 -23.64 5.74 5.85
C ILE A 116 -23.19 7.00 6.60
N ILE A 117 -21.99 7.49 6.31
CA ILE A 117 -21.44 8.69 6.98
C ILE A 117 -22.24 9.96 6.64
N PRO A 118 -22.58 10.27 5.37
CA PRO A 118 -23.43 11.41 5.05
C PRO A 118 -24.80 11.39 5.73
N GLU A 119 -25.43 10.21 5.85
CA GLU A 119 -26.69 10.07 6.61
C GLU A 119 -26.47 10.18 8.12
N GLY A 120 -25.37 9.64 8.62
CA GLY A 120 -24.97 9.71 10.02
C GLY A 120 -24.78 11.15 10.51
N ILE A 121 -24.11 11.99 9.73
CA ILE A 121 -23.87 13.41 10.06
C ILE A 121 -25.17 14.19 10.30
N LYS A 122 -26.26 13.80 9.64
CA LYS A 122 -27.58 14.45 9.80
C LYS A 122 -28.27 14.09 11.11
N LYS A 123 -27.91 12.97 11.73
CA LYS A 123 -28.65 12.39 12.89
C LYS A 123 -27.84 12.36 14.18
N TYR A 124 -26.51 12.24 14.06
CA TYR A 124 -25.60 11.95 15.17
C TYR A 124 -24.56 13.04 15.33
N ALA A 125 -23.95 13.11 16.50
CA ALA A 125 -22.78 13.95 16.74
C ALA A 125 -21.55 13.26 16.15
N VAL A 126 -21.00 13.84 15.07
CA VAL A 126 -19.82 13.28 14.38
C VAL A 126 -18.64 14.21 14.56
N ASN A 127 -17.50 13.70 15.06
CA ASN A 127 -16.28 14.46 15.29
C ASN A 127 -15.14 14.00 14.40
N ALA A 128 -14.26 14.94 14.05
CA ALA A 128 -12.99 14.69 13.40
C ALA A 128 -11.90 14.41 14.45
N TYR A 129 -11.15 13.34 14.27
CA TYR A 129 -9.86 13.11 14.92
C TYR A 129 -8.76 13.42 13.91
N VAL A 130 -8.08 14.54 14.06
CA VAL A 130 -7.02 14.94 13.14
C VAL A 130 -5.74 14.20 13.50
N TYR A 131 -5.32 13.29 12.62
CA TYR A 131 -4.08 12.53 12.75
C TYR A 131 -2.97 13.25 11.98
N ASP A 132 -1.86 13.52 12.66
CA ASP A 132 -0.70 14.25 12.12
C ASP A 132 0.50 13.35 11.78
N GLY A 133 0.36 12.02 12.02
CA GLY A 133 1.38 11.04 11.65
C GLY A 133 1.37 10.69 10.15
N TYR A 134 2.25 9.79 9.78
CA TYR A 134 2.30 9.28 8.41
C TYR A 134 1.06 8.43 8.10
N TRP A 135 0.42 8.74 7.01
CA TRP A 135 -0.68 7.98 6.43
C TRP A 135 -0.57 7.98 4.91
N GLU A 136 -0.76 6.82 4.29
CA GLU A 136 -0.77 6.63 2.84
C GLU A 136 -1.86 5.62 2.46
N ASP A 137 -2.70 6.00 1.51
CA ASP A 137 -3.63 5.09 0.85
C ASP A 137 -2.88 4.35 -0.26
N ILE A 138 -2.80 3.02 -0.13
CA ILE A 138 -2.09 2.14 -1.08
C ILE A 138 -3.06 1.38 -1.99
N GLY A 139 -4.27 1.89 -2.19
CA GLY A 139 -5.33 1.29 -3.00
C GLY A 139 -5.11 1.36 -4.51
N THR A 140 -4.02 1.97 -5.00
CA THR A 140 -3.64 1.96 -6.43
C THR A 140 -2.29 1.29 -6.64
N ILE A 141 -2.05 0.77 -7.85
CA ILE A 141 -0.73 0.18 -8.21
C ILE A 141 0.39 1.20 -7.99
N ARG A 142 0.17 2.45 -8.37
CA ARG A 142 1.16 3.52 -8.20
C ARG A 142 1.45 3.80 -6.72
N SER A 143 0.44 4.02 -5.89
CA SER A 143 0.64 4.32 -4.48
C SER A 143 1.25 3.13 -3.72
N PHE A 144 0.80 1.90 -4.01
CA PHE A 144 1.42 0.68 -3.48
C PHE A 144 2.90 0.57 -3.85
N TYR A 145 3.24 0.80 -5.12
CA TYR A 145 4.62 0.73 -5.61
C TYR A 145 5.51 1.79 -4.95
N ASP A 146 5.07 3.04 -4.96
CA ASP A 146 5.86 4.15 -4.43
C ASP A 146 6.04 4.04 -2.90
N ALA A 147 4.98 3.73 -2.14
CA ALA A 147 5.05 3.53 -0.68
C ALA A 147 5.91 2.32 -0.30
N THR A 148 5.82 1.22 -1.04
CA THR A 148 6.63 0.02 -0.77
C THR A 148 8.12 0.27 -1.05
N LEU A 149 8.46 0.99 -2.12
CA LEU A 149 9.86 1.32 -2.42
C LEU A 149 10.42 2.41 -1.50
N ASP A 150 9.60 3.31 -0.95
CA ASP A 150 10.03 4.27 0.07
C ASP A 150 10.65 3.58 1.28
N LEU A 151 10.13 2.39 1.67
CA LEU A 151 10.66 1.57 2.76
C LEU A 151 12.12 1.13 2.56
N THR A 152 12.64 1.16 1.34
CA THR A 152 14.03 0.80 1.04
C THR A 152 14.98 1.99 1.19
N GLY A 153 14.45 3.20 1.36
CA GLY A 153 15.23 4.42 1.51
C GLY A 153 16.05 4.45 2.80
N ILE A 154 17.08 5.31 2.85
CA ILE A 154 17.93 5.49 4.04
C ILE A 154 17.10 6.00 5.22
N THR A 155 16.14 6.87 4.95
CA THR A 155 15.22 7.41 5.97
C THR A 155 13.79 7.30 5.43
N PRO A 156 13.16 6.13 5.54
CA PRO A 156 11.80 5.94 5.05
C PRO A 156 10.81 6.76 5.89
N LYS A 157 9.72 7.18 5.26
CA LYS A 157 8.65 7.92 5.96
C LYS A 157 7.93 7.04 6.98
N PHE A 158 7.80 5.76 6.69
CA PHE A 158 7.23 4.76 7.58
C PHE A 158 8.32 3.91 8.22
N ASN A 159 8.37 3.85 9.56
CA ASN A 159 9.40 3.13 10.29
C ASN A 159 8.91 1.75 10.76
N PHE A 160 9.52 0.68 10.26
CA PHE A 160 9.27 -0.69 10.74
C PHE A 160 10.07 -1.06 12.01
N TYR A 161 11.05 -0.24 12.37
CA TYR A 161 12.04 -0.55 13.44
C TYR A 161 11.72 0.18 14.73
N ASP A 162 10.43 0.47 14.98
CA ASP A 162 9.96 1.10 16.21
C ASP A 162 9.62 -0.01 17.23
N GLU A 163 10.44 -0.13 18.29
CA GLU A 163 10.23 -1.14 19.32
C GLU A 163 9.04 -0.84 20.22
N ASP A 164 8.67 0.43 20.37
CA ASP A 164 7.54 0.86 21.20
C ASP A 164 6.19 0.61 20.49
N ALA A 165 6.21 0.46 19.17
CA ALA A 165 5.02 0.22 18.37
C ALA A 165 5.26 -0.83 17.28
N PRO A 166 5.53 -2.09 17.65
CA PRO A 166 5.86 -3.16 16.71
C PRO A 166 4.69 -3.54 15.82
N ILE A 167 4.97 -3.80 14.54
CA ILE A 167 3.98 -4.31 13.60
C ILE A 167 3.97 -5.84 13.66
N TYR A 168 2.85 -6.39 14.09
CA TYR A 168 2.67 -7.84 14.20
C TYR A 168 2.31 -8.43 12.83
N THR A 169 3.11 -9.40 12.39
CA THR A 169 2.87 -10.14 11.15
C THR A 169 2.71 -11.62 11.44
N HIS A 170 2.19 -12.36 10.45
CA HIS A 170 2.11 -13.81 10.57
C HIS A 170 3.51 -14.44 10.48
N ASN A 171 3.95 -15.09 11.56
CA ASN A 171 5.23 -15.79 11.60
C ASN A 171 5.23 -16.99 10.63
N ARG A 172 6.22 -17.06 9.74
CA ARG A 172 6.33 -18.10 8.72
C ARG A 172 7.32 -19.21 9.06
N ASN A 173 8.11 -19.05 10.13
CA ASN A 173 9.16 -19.99 10.56
C ASN A 173 10.10 -20.39 9.41
N LEU A 174 10.53 -19.42 8.60
CA LEU A 174 11.43 -19.64 7.49
C LEU A 174 12.90 -19.51 7.93
N PRO A 175 13.85 -20.11 7.20
CA PRO A 175 15.27 -19.90 7.45
C PRO A 175 15.67 -18.47 7.08
N SER A 176 16.80 -18.00 7.62
CA SER A 176 17.42 -16.74 7.20
C SER A 176 17.68 -16.74 5.69
N SER A 177 17.62 -15.54 5.09
CA SER A 177 17.96 -15.39 3.67
C SER A 177 19.44 -15.63 3.41
N LYS A 178 19.73 -16.32 2.31
CA LYS A 178 21.08 -16.66 1.86
C LYS A 178 21.49 -15.75 0.71
N VAL A 179 22.54 -14.96 0.90
CA VAL A 179 23.08 -14.04 -0.11
C VAL A 179 24.50 -14.46 -0.47
N ASN A 180 24.72 -14.80 -1.75
CA ASN A 180 26.00 -15.25 -2.28
C ASN A 180 26.49 -14.30 -3.36
N MET A 181 27.66 -13.66 -3.19
CA MET A 181 28.33 -12.79 -4.18
C MET A 181 27.42 -11.71 -4.78
N ALA A 182 26.39 -11.25 -4.06
CA ALA A 182 25.46 -10.24 -4.56
C ALA A 182 25.81 -8.83 -4.10
N THR A 183 25.45 -7.85 -4.91
CA THR A 183 25.52 -6.42 -4.56
C THR A 183 24.11 -5.90 -4.30
N LEU A 184 23.86 -5.42 -3.08
CA LEU A 184 22.58 -4.91 -2.63
C LEU A 184 22.73 -3.44 -2.24
N ASP A 185 21.87 -2.57 -2.76
CA ASP A 185 21.84 -1.14 -2.45
C ASP A 185 20.39 -0.67 -2.27
N GLN A 186 20.03 -0.22 -1.07
CA GLN A 186 18.67 0.12 -0.67
C GLN A 186 17.69 -1.05 -0.93
N VAL A 187 17.95 -2.18 -0.33
CA VAL A 187 17.16 -3.41 -0.53
C VAL A 187 16.65 -3.93 0.81
N THR A 188 15.38 -4.24 0.88
CA THR A 188 14.81 -5.05 1.96
C THR A 188 14.61 -6.47 1.48
N THR A 189 15.04 -7.45 2.28
CA THR A 189 14.84 -8.89 1.99
C THR A 189 14.04 -9.53 3.10
N SER A 190 13.01 -10.28 2.73
CA SER A 190 12.26 -11.11 3.66
C SER A 190 12.99 -12.43 3.93
N GLU A 191 12.47 -13.24 4.84
CA GLU A 191 13.02 -14.56 5.20
C GLU A 191 12.96 -15.57 4.06
N GLY A 192 13.90 -16.51 4.06
CA GLY A 192 13.92 -17.65 3.15
C GLY A 192 14.33 -17.36 1.71
N CYS A 193 14.90 -16.19 1.43
CA CYS A 193 15.38 -15.87 0.07
C CYS A 193 16.73 -16.55 -0.22
N VAL A 194 16.95 -16.85 -1.50
CA VAL A 194 18.25 -17.29 -2.04
C VAL A 194 18.63 -16.36 -3.18
N ILE A 195 19.65 -15.54 -2.98
CA ILE A 195 20.14 -14.56 -3.96
C ILE A 195 21.58 -14.90 -4.33
N THR A 196 21.84 -15.18 -5.59
CA THR A 196 23.15 -15.60 -6.06
C THR A 196 23.66 -14.69 -7.16
N ASN A 197 24.85 -14.10 -6.95
CA ASN A 197 25.59 -13.30 -7.94
C ASN A 197 24.70 -12.32 -8.73
N ALA A 198 23.89 -11.56 -8.01
CA ALA A 198 22.95 -10.60 -8.56
C ALA A 198 23.26 -9.17 -8.10
N THR A 199 22.86 -8.18 -8.88
CA THR A 199 22.88 -6.77 -8.49
C THR A 199 21.44 -6.29 -8.30
N ILE A 200 21.12 -5.84 -7.10
CA ILE A 200 19.76 -5.41 -6.75
C ILE A 200 19.81 -4.01 -6.15
N LYS A 201 19.00 -3.10 -6.69
CA LYS A 201 18.94 -1.71 -6.25
C LYS A 201 17.52 -1.27 -5.99
N ARG A 202 17.30 -0.52 -4.90
CA ARG A 202 16.01 0.09 -4.54
C ARG A 202 14.85 -0.89 -4.77
N SER A 203 14.88 -2.02 -4.08
CA SER A 203 13.97 -3.13 -4.34
C SER A 203 13.55 -3.84 -3.05
N VAL A 204 12.35 -4.40 -3.07
CA VAL A 204 11.81 -5.23 -1.99
C VAL A 204 11.74 -6.67 -2.46
N ILE A 205 12.41 -7.58 -1.74
CA ILE A 205 12.48 -9.01 -2.07
C ILE A 205 11.69 -9.79 -1.04
N GLY A 206 10.51 -10.26 -1.43
CA GLY A 206 9.56 -11.00 -0.60
C GLY A 206 10.02 -12.41 -0.28
N ILE A 207 9.28 -13.05 0.63
CA ILE A 207 9.63 -14.37 1.19
C ILE A 207 9.89 -15.44 0.13
N ARG A 208 10.85 -16.33 0.38
CA ARG A 208 11.21 -17.46 -0.49
C ARG A 208 11.60 -17.08 -1.92
N SER A 209 11.93 -15.82 -2.18
CA SER A 209 12.39 -15.42 -3.50
C SER A 209 13.71 -16.11 -3.85
N ILE A 210 13.78 -16.65 -5.06
CA ILE A 210 15.01 -17.19 -5.64
C ILE A 210 15.41 -16.26 -6.78
N ILE A 211 16.65 -15.74 -6.73
CA ILE A 211 17.21 -14.86 -7.76
C ILE A 211 18.54 -15.46 -8.20
N GLU A 212 18.57 -15.88 -9.47
CA GLU A 212 19.70 -16.59 -10.05
C GLU A 212 20.79 -15.64 -10.60
N SER A 213 21.93 -16.25 -10.91
CA SER A 213 23.18 -15.57 -11.24
C SER A 213 23.10 -14.64 -12.45
N GLY A 214 23.79 -13.50 -12.33
CA GLY A 214 23.92 -12.52 -13.40
C GLY A 214 22.72 -11.57 -13.55
N SER A 215 21.72 -11.66 -12.67
CA SER A 215 20.52 -10.86 -12.77
C SER A 215 20.70 -9.46 -12.16
N TYR A 216 20.05 -8.46 -12.79
CA TYR A 216 20.02 -7.06 -12.39
C TYR A 216 18.57 -6.61 -12.15
N LEU A 217 18.28 -6.16 -10.94
CA LEU A 217 16.97 -5.66 -10.54
C LEU A 217 17.10 -4.22 -10.05
N GLU A 218 16.20 -3.33 -10.50
CA GLU A 218 16.16 -1.94 -10.07
C GLU A 218 14.73 -1.42 -9.96
N GLY A 219 14.31 -0.98 -8.77
CA GLY A 219 12.94 -0.55 -8.53
C GLY A 219 11.97 -1.71 -8.70
N VAL A 220 12.27 -2.87 -8.11
CA VAL A 220 11.45 -4.09 -8.22
C VAL A 220 10.84 -4.45 -6.87
N ILE A 221 9.55 -4.70 -6.88
CA ILE A 221 8.86 -5.33 -5.75
C ILE A 221 8.60 -6.78 -6.14
N CYS A 222 9.33 -7.71 -5.54
CA CYS A 222 9.11 -9.14 -5.71
C CYS A 222 8.31 -9.65 -4.51
N MET A 223 7.09 -10.14 -4.71
CA MET A 223 6.21 -10.59 -3.62
C MET A 223 6.56 -12.01 -3.12
N GLY A 224 7.50 -12.68 -3.79
CA GLY A 224 8.05 -13.96 -3.36
C GLY A 224 7.24 -15.17 -3.77
N ALA A 225 7.31 -16.23 -2.96
CA ALA A 225 6.66 -17.50 -3.25
C ALA A 225 5.93 -18.08 -2.04
N ASP A 226 4.91 -18.88 -2.31
CA ASP A 226 4.14 -19.57 -1.26
C ASP A 226 4.85 -20.84 -0.78
N CYS A 227 5.71 -21.45 -1.62
CA CYS A 227 6.51 -22.64 -1.30
C CYS A 227 7.85 -22.65 -2.07
N TYR A 228 8.75 -23.55 -1.67
CA TYR A 228 9.90 -23.93 -2.50
C TYR A 228 9.51 -25.13 -3.38
N GLU A 229 9.98 -25.14 -4.61
CA GLU A 229 9.82 -26.31 -5.48
C GLU A 229 10.75 -27.45 -5.07
N THR A 230 10.23 -28.65 -5.05
CA THR A 230 11.00 -29.89 -4.85
C THR A 230 11.87 -30.20 -6.07
N ASP A 231 12.86 -31.06 -5.91
CA ASP A 231 13.72 -31.51 -7.02
C ASP A 231 12.91 -32.25 -8.11
N SER A 232 11.84 -32.95 -7.73
CA SER A 232 10.93 -33.60 -8.68
C SER A 232 10.16 -32.59 -9.52
N GLU A 233 9.62 -31.53 -8.88
CA GLU A 233 8.90 -30.47 -9.59
C GLU A 233 9.82 -29.71 -10.55
N LYS A 234 11.07 -29.43 -10.14
CA LYS A 234 12.06 -28.80 -11.01
C LYS A 234 12.43 -29.68 -12.20
N ALA A 235 12.54 -30.99 -12.02
CA ALA A 235 12.78 -31.94 -13.10
C ALA A 235 11.60 -31.98 -14.09
N ASP A 236 10.39 -31.96 -13.58
CA ASP A 236 9.17 -31.87 -14.37
C ASP A 236 9.09 -30.55 -15.14
N ASN A 237 9.43 -29.43 -14.50
CA ASN A 237 9.49 -28.12 -15.16
C ASN A 237 10.50 -28.12 -16.32
N ALA A 238 11.68 -28.68 -16.09
CA ALA A 238 12.70 -28.80 -17.14
C ALA A 238 12.19 -29.62 -18.34
N THR A 239 11.49 -30.71 -18.09
CA THR A 239 10.89 -31.54 -19.14
C THR A 239 9.82 -30.79 -19.93
N LYS A 240 9.01 -29.99 -19.26
CA LYS A 240 7.94 -29.16 -19.84
C LYS A 240 8.43 -27.84 -20.41
N LYS A 241 9.71 -27.52 -20.26
CA LYS A 241 10.32 -26.23 -20.61
C LYS A 241 9.63 -25.04 -19.90
N ILE A 242 9.25 -25.23 -18.66
CA ILE A 242 8.65 -24.21 -17.79
C ILE A 242 9.75 -23.70 -16.85
N PRO A 243 9.97 -22.38 -16.72
CA PRO A 243 10.88 -21.83 -15.72
C PRO A 243 10.49 -22.25 -14.29
N ASN A 244 11.45 -22.36 -13.39
CA ASN A 244 11.18 -22.54 -11.98
C ASN A 244 10.62 -21.25 -11.36
N ILE A 245 9.98 -21.35 -10.20
CA ILE A 245 9.51 -20.19 -9.44
C ILE A 245 10.71 -19.32 -9.04
N GLY A 246 10.60 -18.01 -9.31
CA GLY A 246 11.63 -17.03 -9.03
C GLY A 246 12.12 -16.33 -10.29
N ILE A 247 13.31 -15.78 -10.23
CA ILE A 247 13.96 -15.02 -11.32
C ILE A 247 15.16 -15.81 -11.81
N GLY A 248 15.14 -16.19 -13.07
CA GLY A 248 16.18 -16.96 -13.73
C GLY A 248 17.47 -16.18 -13.94
N GLU A 249 18.45 -16.81 -14.60
CA GLU A 249 19.78 -16.24 -14.82
C GLU A 249 19.76 -15.07 -15.80
N ARG A 250 20.65 -14.09 -15.58
CA ARG A 250 20.93 -12.97 -16.51
C ARG A 250 19.72 -12.12 -16.88
N CYS A 251 18.75 -12.05 -15.97
CA CYS A 251 17.58 -11.19 -16.16
C CYS A 251 17.92 -9.73 -15.88
N VAL A 252 17.27 -8.81 -16.60
CA VAL A 252 17.33 -7.37 -16.35
C VAL A 252 15.90 -6.87 -16.15
N ILE A 253 15.56 -6.50 -14.91
CA ILE A 253 14.17 -6.14 -14.56
C ILE A 253 14.17 -4.77 -13.89
N ARG A 254 13.32 -3.89 -14.39
CA ARG A 254 13.15 -2.53 -13.86
C ARG A 254 11.69 -2.15 -13.71
N ARG A 255 11.41 -1.28 -12.74
CA ARG A 255 10.09 -0.68 -12.51
C ARG A 255 8.94 -1.68 -12.53
N SER A 256 9.08 -2.74 -11.73
CA SER A 256 8.16 -3.88 -11.82
C SER A 256 7.65 -4.30 -10.45
N ILE A 257 6.42 -4.76 -10.43
CA ILE A 257 5.85 -5.59 -9.35
C ILE A 257 5.80 -7.02 -9.91
N ILE A 258 6.45 -7.95 -9.25
CA ILE A 258 6.42 -9.38 -9.58
C ILE A 258 5.59 -10.07 -8.50
N ASP A 259 4.37 -10.46 -8.84
CA ASP A 259 3.47 -11.08 -7.90
C ASP A 259 3.89 -12.52 -7.56
N LYS A 260 3.23 -13.12 -6.60
CA LYS A 260 3.63 -14.41 -6.01
C LYS A 260 3.69 -15.55 -7.02
N ASN A 261 4.67 -16.42 -6.81
CA ASN A 261 4.89 -17.64 -7.59
C ASN A 261 5.17 -17.39 -9.08
N ALA A 262 5.51 -16.17 -9.48
CA ALA A 262 5.90 -15.90 -10.85
C ALA A 262 7.16 -16.68 -11.22
N ARG A 263 7.19 -17.18 -12.46
CA ARG A 263 8.24 -17.99 -13.05
C ARG A 263 8.91 -17.18 -14.15
N ILE A 264 10.02 -16.56 -13.86
CA ILE A 264 10.77 -15.74 -14.82
C ILE A 264 11.91 -16.59 -15.37
N GLY A 265 11.91 -16.81 -16.67
CA GLY A 265 12.94 -17.57 -17.37
C GLY A 265 14.31 -16.89 -17.36
N LYS A 266 15.25 -17.46 -18.09
CA LYS A 266 16.61 -16.91 -18.26
C LYS A 266 16.63 -15.81 -19.32
N ASP A 267 17.59 -14.90 -19.21
CA ASP A 267 17.83 -13.85 -20.22
C ASP A 267 16.59 -12.96 -20.48
N VAL A 268 15.72 -12.79 -19.49
CA VAL A 268 14.50 -11.98 -19.57
C VAL A 268 14.82 -10.51 -19.33
N SER A 269 14.26 -9.61 -20.16
CA SER A 269 14.40 -8.16 -20.03
C SER A 269 13.02 -7.52 -19.86
N ILE A 270 12.78 -6.85 -18.73
CA ILE A 270 11.54 -6.14 -18.43
C ILE A 270 11.85 -4.68 -18.12
N GLY A 271 11.13 -3.76 -18.78
CA GLY A 271 11.23 -2.32 -18.52
C GLY A 271 12.48 -1.64 -19.06
N MET A 272 13.12 -2.22 -20.07
CA MET A 272 14.34 -1.69 -20.71
C MET A 272 14.06 -0.81 -21.94
N GLY A 273 12.91 -0.97 -22.57
CA GLY A 273 12.54 -0.28 -23.80
C GLY A 273 11.60 0.91 -23.56
N LYS A 274 10.90 1.31 -24.63
CA LYS A 274 9.78 2.26 -24.54
C LYS A 274 8.66 1.62 -23.70
N ILE A 275 8.20 2.36 -22.72
CA ILE A 275 7.08 1.89 -21.86
C ILE A 275 5.85 1.75 -22.75
N PRO A 276 5.17 0.59 -22.77
CA PRO A 276 3.89 0.43 -23.43
C PRO A 276 2.82 1.33 -22.82
N GLU A 277 1.71 1.51 -23.51
CA GLU A 277 0.53 2.16 -22.93
C GLU A 277 -0.03 1.32 -21.77
N ASP A 278 -0.71 2.00 -20.85
CA ASP A 278 -1.38 1.31 -19.75
C ASP A 278 -2.41 0.33 -20.29
N GLY A 279 -2.41 -0.91 -19.79
CA GLY A 279 -3.30 -1.96 -20.29
C GLY A 279 -2.99 -3.36 -19.78
N ASP A 280 -3.84 -4.28 -20.21
CA ASP A 280 -3.74 -5.71 -19.94
C ASP A 280 -3.09 -6.42 -21.14
N TYR A 281 -1.99 -7.12 -20.88
CA TYR A 281 -1.20 -7.88 -21.87
C TYR A 281 -1.23 -9.40 -21.58
N GLY A 282 -2.22 -9.84 -20.81
CA GLY A 282 -2.42 -11.23 -20.43
C GLY A 282 -1.68 -11.63 -19.16
N TRP A 283 -0.43 -12.06 -19.25
CA TRP A 283 0.34 -12.44 -18.06
C TRP A 283 1.04 -11.26 -17.36
N TYR A 284 0.94 -10.06 -17.88
CA TYR A 284 1.36 -8.82 -17.23
C TYR A 284 0.41 -7.66 -17.58
N HIS A 285 0.44 -6.65 -16.73
CA HIS A 285 -0.22 -5.37 -16.96
C HIS A 285 0.80 -4.24 -16.94
N VAL A 286 0.47 -3.12 -17.56
CA VAL A 286 1.19 -1.86 -17.39
C VAL A 286 0.22 -0.84 -16.80
N VAL A 287 0.62 -0.22 -15.69
CA VAL A 287 -0.17 0.81 -15.00
C VAL A 287 0.77 1.91 -14.56
N ASP A 288 0.52 3.13 -15.01
CA ASP A 288 1.39 4.30 -14.72
C ASP A 288 2.88 4.04 -15.06
N GLY A 289 3.15 3.25 -16.09
CA GLY A 289 4.51 2.87 -16.50
C GLY A 289 5.20 1.85 -15.58
N ILE A 290 4.45 1.18 -14.69
CA ILE A 290 4.91 0.08 -13.84
C ILE A 290 4.46 -1.23 -14.48
N TYR A 291 5.40 -2.18 -14.64
CA TYR A 291 5.08 -3.52 -15.11
C TYR A 291 4.61 -4.39 -13.95
N VAL A 292 3.43 -4.94 -14.04
CA VAL A 292 2.85 -5.83 -13.03
C VAL A 292 2.80 -7.24 -13.61
N ILE A 293 3.74 -8.09 -13.21
CA ILE A 293 3.76 -9.51 -13.58
C ILE A 293 2.79 -10.23 -12.65
N THR A 294 1.77 -10.85 -13.23
CA THR A 294 0.66 -11.41 -12.45
C THR A 294 1.06 -12.66 -11.65
N LYS A 295 0.29 -12.97 -10.63
CA LYS A 295 0.47 -14.18 -9.82
C LYS A 295 0.49 -15.44 -10.69
N ASN A 296 1.45 -16.32 -10.43
CA ASN A 296 1.68 -17.57 -11.19
C ASN A 296 2.03 -17.36 -12.67
N ALA A 297 2.34 -16.14 -13.11
CA ALA A 297 2.77 -15.90 -14.48
C ALA A 297 3.99 -16.75 -14.84
N CYS A 298 4.01 -17.22 -16.10
CA CYS A 298 5.14 -17.95 -16.66
C CYS A 298 5.72 -17.12 -17.80
N VAL A 299 6.93 -16.59 -17.59
CA VAL A 299 7.64 -15.74 -18.53
C VAL A 299 8.75 -16.57 -19.18
N PRO A 300 8.66 -16.90 -20.47
CA PRO A 300 9.66 -17.74 -21.15
C PRO A 300 11.05 -17.12 -21.19
N ASP A 301 12.06 -17.97 -21.37
CA ASP A 301 13.45 -17.53 -21.59
C ASP A 301 13.54 -16.52 -22.75
N GLY A 302 14.40 -15.51 -22.58
CA GLY A 302 14.67 -14.50 -23.60
C GLY A 302 13.54 -13.50 -23.88
N THR A 303 12.49 -13.47 -23.06
CA THR A 303 11.39 -12.51 -23.22
C THR A 303 11.88 -11.07 -23.02
N VAL A 304 11.44 -10.15 -23.88
CA VAL A 304 11.79 -8.71 -23.82
C VAL A 304 10.48 -7.89 -23.87
N ILE A 305 10.24 -7.08 -22.83
CA ILE A 305 9.11 -6.15 -22.72
C ILE A 305 9.54 -4.81 -22.08
#